data_914a2f6bc9e97987b34db002caf9751a
#
_entry.id   914a2f6bc9e97987b34db002caf9751a
#
_cell.length_a   1.000
_cell.length_b   1.000
_cell.length_c   1.000
_cell.angle_alpha   90.00
_cell.angle_beta   90.00
_cell.angle_gamma   90.00
#
_symmetry.space_group_name_H-M   'P 1'
#
loop_
_entity.id
_entity.type
_entity.pdbx_description
1 polymer ?
#
loop_
_entity_poly.entity_id
_entity_poly.type
_entity_poly.pdbx_seq_one_letter_code
_entity_poly.pdbx_strand_id
1 'polypeptide(L)'
;MPELPEVETVRRGLEKLILGKKISSVEIRYPKMIKTDLDEFQKEVPDQIVESMGRRGKYLLFCLTNKVLISHLRMEGKYFYYPDQAPERKHAHVFFQFEDGGTLVYEDVRKFGTMELLAPDLLDAYFISKKLGPEPSEQDFDLQVFQSALSKSKKPIKSHLLDQTLVAGLGNIYVDEVLWRAQVHPARPSQTLTAAEVTAIHDQTIAVLGQAVEKGGSTIRTYTNAFGEDGTMQDFHQVYDKAGQECSRCATIIEKIQLGGRGTHFCPNCQRRD
;
A
#
# COMPACT_ATOMS: atom_id res chain seq x y z
N MET A 1 6.30 5.15 -2.81
CA MET A 1 6.01 3.81 -2.22
C MET A 1 4.56 3.51 -2.52
N PRO A 2 4.24 2.40 -3.16
CA PRO A 2 2.86 2.00 -3.32
C PRO A 2 2.13 1.94 -1.97
N GLU A 3 1.01 2.65 -1.87
CA GLU A 3 0.09 2.63 -0.73
C GLU A 3 -1.09 1.69 -1.06
N LEU A 4 -2.12 1.62 -0.24
CA LEU A 4 -3.23 0.70 -0.47
C LEU A 4 -3.85 0.80 -1.87
N PRO A 5 -4.14 2.01 -2.43
CA PRO A 5 -4.76 2.11 -3.75
C PRO A 5 -3.89 1.54 -4.88
N GLU A 6 -2.58 1.81 -4.84
CA GLU A 6 -1.64 1.30 -5.85
C GLU A 6 -1.53 -0.23 -5.75
N VAL A 7 -1.48 -0.78 -4.52
CA VAL A 7 -1.43 -2.23 -4.30
C VAL A 7 -2.72 -2.90 -4.77
N GLU A 8 -3.88 -2.29 -4.53
CA GLU A 8 -5.17 -2.79 -5.02
C GLU A 8 -5.25 -2.79 -6.56
N THR A 9 -4.70 -1.75 -7.19
CA THR A 9 -4.63 -1.67 -8.65
C THR A 9 -3.74 -2.76 -9.24
N VAL A 10 -2.58 -3.02 -8.62
CA VAL A 10 -1.69 -4.14 -8.99
C VAL A 10 -2.41 -5.47 -8.80
N ARG A 11 -3.10 -5.68 -7.66
CA ARG A 11 -3.87 -6.89 -7.38
C ARG A 11 -4.89 -7.18 -8.50
N ARG A 12 -5.71 -6.17 -8.84
CA ARG A 12 -6.72 -6.30 -9.91
C ARG A 12 -6.12 -6.60 -11.28
N GLY A 13 -4.97 -5.99 -11.58
CA GLY A 13 -4.23 -6.24 -12.80
C GLY A 13 -3.70 -7.67 -12.86
N LEU A 14 -3.04 -8.12 -11.79
CA LEU A 14 -2.50 -9.47 -11.69
C LEU A 14 -3.61 -10.54 -11.76
N GLU A 15 -4.74 -10.32 -11.08
CA GLU A 15 -5.87 -11.25 -11.14
C GLU A 15 -6.32 -11.54 -12.58
N LYS A 16 -6.41 -10.51 -13.43
CA LYS A 16 -6.77 -10.67 -14.85
C LYS A 16 -5.72 -11.42 -15.66
N LEU A 17 -4.46 -11.36 -15.26
CA LEU A 17 -3.34 -11.89 -16.04
C LEU A 17 -2.97 -13.33 -15.66
N ILE A 18 -3.09 -13.68 -14.37
CA ILE A 18 -2.53 -14.92 -13.85
C ILE A 18 -3.53 -15.82 -13.12
N LEU A 19 -4.80 -15.41 -12.97
CA LEU A 19 -5.82 -16.26 -12.34
C LEU A 19 -5.96 -17.59 -13.08
N GLY A 20 -5.98 -18.69 -12.33
CA GLY A 20 -6.09 -20.05 -12.85
C GLY A 20 -4.82 -20.61 -13.48
N LYS A 21 -3.74 -19.83 -13.57
CA LYS A 21 -2.47 -20.31 -14.13
C LYS A 21 -1.71 -21.18 -13.12
N LYS A 22 -1.13 -22.27 -13.61
CA LYS A 22 -0.25 -23.14 -12.82
C LYS A 22 1.20 -22.73 -12.98
N ILE A 23 1.89 -22.56 -11.86
CA ILE A 23 3.31 -22.22 -11.81
C ILE A 23 4.13 -23.47 -12.11
N SER A 24 4.93 -23.46 -13.17
CA SER A 24 5.81 -24.58 -13.54
C SER A 24 7.17 -24.51 -12.85
N SER A 25 7.70 -23.30 -12.62
CA SER A 25 8.97 -23.11 -11.94
C SER A 25 9.10 -21.68 -11.37
N VAL A 26 10.04 -21.49 -10.47
CA VAL A 26 10.43 -20.19 -9.94
C VAL A 26 11.95 -20.02 -10.01
N GLU A 27 12.42 -18.92 -10.61
CA GLU A 27 13.82 -18.50 -10.59
C GLU A 27 14.00 -17.30 -9.66
N ILE A 28 14.96 -17.39 -8.73
CA ILE A 28 15.22 -16.35 -7.73
C ILE A 28 16.66 -15.84 -7.89
N ARG A 29 16.81 -14.61 -8.43
CA ARG A 29 18.11 -13.97 -8.63
C ARG A 29 18.58 -13.16 -7.41
N TYR A 30 17.66 -12.76 -6.52
CA TYR A 30 17.99 -12.06 -5.29
C TYR A 30 17.33 -12.71 -4.05
N PRO A 31 17.97 -13.72 -3.44
CA PRO A 31 17.37 -14.50 -2.35
C PRO A 31 16.99 -13.72 -1.10
N LYS A 32 17.64 -12.59 -0.81
CA LYS A 32 17.39 -11.79 0.41
C LYS A 32 15.97 -11.23 0.51
N MET A 33 15.21 -11.18 -0.59
CA MET A 33 13.81 -10.74 -0.56
C MET A 33 12.85 -11.84 -0.13
N ILE A 34 13.23 -13.11 -0.25
CA ILE A 34 12.46 -14.24 0.24
C ILE A 34 12.64 -14.34 1.76
N LYS A 35 11.53 -14.38 2.50
CA LYS A 35 11.53 -14.43 3.98
C LYS A 35 11.20 -15.82 4.53
N THR A 36 10.67 -16.69 3.71
CA THR A 36 10.60 -18.13 3.93
C THR A 36 11.97 -18.74 3.69
N ASP A 37 12.24 -19.92 4.23
CA ASP A 37 13.41 -20.70 3.83
C ASP A 37 13.47 -20.84 2.29
N LEU A 38 14.64 -20.62 1.70
CA LEU A 38 14.78 -20.55 0.26
C LEU A 38 14.50 -21.88 -0.43
N ASP A 39 14.97 -22.98 0.16
CA ASP A 39 14.77 -24.33 -0.38
C ASP A 39 13.29 -24.71 -0.28
N GLU A 40 12.63 -24.37 0.84
CA GLU A 40 11.18 -24.52 1.00
C GLU A 40 10.42 -23.73 -0.07
N PHE A 41 10.77 -22.45 -0.29
CA PHE A 41 10.11 -21.60 -1.28
C PHE A 41 10.25 -22.18 -2.69
N GLN A 42 11.47 -22.59 -3.08
CA GLN A 42 11.74 -23.18 -4.39
C GLN A 42 11.05 -24.53 -4.63
N LYS A 43 10.82 -25.29 -3.55
CA LYS A 43 10.14 -26.58 -3.60
C LYS A 43 8.62 -26.45 -3.62
N GLU A 44 8.07 -25.54 -2.81
CA GLU A 44 6.63 -25.48 -2.55
C GLU A 44 5.86 -24.53 -3.50
N VAL A 45 6.53 -23.60 -4.19
CA VAL A 45 5.88 -22.69 -5.14
C VAL A 45 5.55 -23.34 -6.49
N PRO A 46 6.43 -24.17 -7.10
CA PRO A 46 6.07 -24.90 -8.31
C PRO A 46 4.86 -25.82 -8.09
N ASP A 47 4.17 -26.15 -9.19
CA ASP A 47 2.96 -26.95 -9.23
C ASP A 47 1.70 -26.36 -8.57
N GLN A 48 1.79 -25.19 -7.96
CA GLN A 48 0.65 -24.46 -7.41
C GLN A 48 -0.12 -23.71 -8.52
N ILE A 49 -1.44 -23.66 -8.38
CA ILE A 49 -2.33 -22.84 -9.23
C ILE A 49 -2.64 -21.54 -8.48
N VAL A 50 -2.67 -20.41 -9.18
CA VAL A 50 -3.15 -19.14 -8.63
C VAL A 50 -4.67 -19.17 -8.59
N GLU A 51 -5.25 -19.48 -7.44
CA GLU A 51 -6.71 -19.66 -7.28
C GLU A 51 -7.44 -18.31 -7.10
N SER A 52 -6.79 -17.35 -6.45
CA SER A 52 -7.31 -15.98 -6.33
C SER A 52 -6.19 -14.99 -5.97
N MET A 53 -6.51 -13.70 -6.14
CA MET A 53 -5.63 -12.61 -5.73
C MET A 53 -6.30 -11.78 -4.64
N GLY A 54 -5.66 -11.68 -3.48
CA GLY A 54 -6.11 -10.88 -2.36
C GLY A 54 -5.19 -9.69 -2.05
N ARG A 55 -5.61 -8.86 -1.11
CA ARG A 55 -4.84 -7.77 -0.54
C ARG A 55 -5.16 -7.61 0.95
N ARG A 56 -4.16 -7.25 1.75
CA ARG A 56 -4.34 -6.81 3.12
C ARG A 56 -3.43 -5.62 3.38
N GLY A 57 -4.00 -4.43 3.62
CA GLY A 57 -3.24 -3.18 3.70
C GLY A 57 -2.41 -2.93 2.43
N LYS A 58 -1.09 -2.96 2.56
CA LYS A 58 -0.14 -2.80 1.45
C LYS A 58 0.51 -4.11 1.00
N TYR A 59 -0.05 -5.25 1.40
CA TYR A 59 0.41 -6.58 1.02
C TYR A 59 -0.47 -7.16 -0.06
N LEU A 60 0.15 -7.71 -1.10
CA LEU A 60 -0.48 -8.58 -2.10
C LEU A 60 -0.50 -10.01 -1.58
N LEU A 61 -1.59 -10.72 -1.83
CA LEU A 61 -1.79 -12.10 -1.46
C LEU A 61 -2.06 -12.91 -2.73
N PHE A 62 -1.14 -13.79 -3.09
CA PHE A 62 -1.37 -14.78 -4.12
C PHE A 62 -1.88 -16.04 -3.40
N CYS A 63 -3.19 -16.27 -3.47
CA CYS A 63 -3.79 -17.47 -2.92
C CYS A 63 -3.56 -18.63 -3.88
N LEU A 64 -2.68 -19.52 -3.50
CA LEU A 64 -2.28 -20.68 -4.28
C LEU A 64 -3.03 -21.92 -3.76
N THR A 65 -2.97 -23.04 -4.47
CA THR A 65 -3.71 -24.28 -4.14
C THR A 65 -3.55 -24.70 -2.67
N ASN A 66 -2.34 -24.66 -2.12
CA ASN A 66 -2.04 -25.08 -0.74
C ASN A 66 -1.28 -24.05 0.08
N LYS A 67 -0.96 -22.93 -0.49
CA LYS A 67 -0.14 -21.87 0.14
C LYS A 67 -0.70 -20.48 -0.15
N VAL A 68 -0.29 -19.51 0.64
CA VAL A 68 -0.47 -18.09 0.33
C VAL A 68 0.92 -17.47 0.21
N LEU A 69 1.22 -16.90 -0.96
CA LEU A 69 2.41 -16.08 -1.15
C LEU A 69 2.07 -14.62 -0.84
N ILE A 70 2.67 -14.10 0.21
CA ILE A 70 2.52 -12.70 0.65
C ILE A 70 3.65 -11.88 0.02
N SER A 71 3.31 -10.84 -0.74
CA SER A 71 4.28 -9.94 -1.34
C SER A 71 4.07 -8.51 -0.88
N HIS A 72 5.14 -7.84 -0.46
CA HIS A 72 5.12 -6.42 -0.11
C HIS A 72 6.03 -5.64 -1.05
N LEU A 73 5.45 -4.75 -1.86
CA LEU A 73 6.15 -3.99 -2.90
C LEU A 73 7.15 -2.96 -2.34
N ARG A 74 7.01 -2.56 -1.09
CA ARG A 74 7.84 -1.55 -0.43
C ARG A 74 7.88 -0.23 -1.22
N MET A 75 9.06 0.19 -1.69
CA MET A 75 9.24 1.52 -2.29
C MET A 75 9.04 1.53 -3.80
N GLU A 76 9.54 0.51 -4.51
CA GLU A 76 9.63 0.50 -5.98
C GLU A 76 9.38 -0.88 -6.60
N GLY A 77 8.92 -1.86 -5.80
CA GLY A 77 8.59 -3.19 -6.31
C GLY A 77 7.46 -3.14 -7.33
N LYS A 78 7.60 -3.89 -8.42
CA LYS A 78 6.66 -3.97 -9.52
C LYS A 78 6.55 -5.40 -10.03
N TYR A 79 5.39 -5.74 -10.57
CA TYR A 79 5.15 -6.97 -11.30
C TYR A 79 4.90 -6.67 -12.77
N PHE A 80 5.52 -7.47 -13.65
CA PHE A 80 5.30 -7.44 -15.10
C PHE A 80 4.98 -8.84 -15.58
N TYR A 81 3.95 -8.97 -16.39
CA TYR A 81 3.59 -10.24 -17.01
C TYR A 81 4.00 -10.23 -18.50
N TYR A 82 4.66 -11.28 -18.92
CA TYR A 82 5.06 -11.54 -20.29
C TYR A 82 4.38 -12.82 -20.76
N PRO A 83 3.56 -12.78 -21.83
CA PRO A 83 2.89 -13.98 -22.35
C PRO A 83 3.87 -15.01 -22.93
N ASP A 84 5.06 -14.52 -23.32
CA ASP A 84 6.16 -15.32 -23.86
C ASP A 84 7.40 -15.16 -22.97
N GLN A 85 8.58 -15.35 -23.53
CA GLN A 85 9.84 -15.21 -22.81
C GLN A 85 10.04 -13.78 -22.27
N ALA A 86 10.29 -13.67 -20.96
CA ALA A 86 10.58 -12.39 -20.34
C ALA A 86 11.94 -11.87 -20.80
N PRO A 87 12.06 -10.55 -21.09
CA PRO A 87 13.34 -9.94 -21.46
C PRO A 87 14.28 -9.91 -20.23
N GLU A 88 15.58 -9.98 -20.51
CA GLU A 88 16.60 -9.75 -19.48
C GLU A 88 16.56 -8.30 -19.00
N ARG A 89 16.35 -8.11 -17.68
CA ARG A 89 16.27 -6.80 -17.04
C ARG A 89 17.13 -6.76 -15.78
N LYS A 90 17.89 -5.69 -15.63
CA LYS A 90 18.86 -5.47 -14.53
C LYS A 90 18.24 -5.59 -13.13
N HIS A 91 16.99 -5.23 -12.97
CA HIS A 91 16.30 -5.17 -11.68
C HIS A 91 15.21 -6.23 -11.52
N ALA A 92 15.19 -7.24 -12.40
CA ALA A 92 14.35 -8.42 -12.27
C ALA A 92 14.98 -9.40 -11.28
N HIS A 93 14.23 -9.81 -10.27
CA HIS A 93 14.75 -10.55 -9.13
C HIS A 93 14.06 -11.88 -8.86
N VAL A 94 12.78 -12.02 -9.23
CA VAL A 94 12.03 -13.27 -9.12
C VAL A 94 11.18 -13.45 -10.39
N PHE A 95 11.22 -14.66 -10.95
CA PHE A 95 10.50 -15.05 -12.15
C PHE A 95 9.63 -16.26 -11.81
N PHE A 96 8.32 -16.12 -11.98
CA PHE A 96 7.38 -17.21 -11.89
C PHE A 96 7.01 -17.62 -13.31
N GLN A 97 7.42 -18.79 -13.73
CA GLN A 97 7.07 -19.36 -15.04
C GLN A 97 5.78 -20.15 -14.91
N PHE A 98 4.90 -20.02 -15.89
CA PHE A 98 3.64 -20.74 -15.94
C PHE A 98 3.67 -21.85 -17.01
N GLU A 99 2.84 -22.89 -16.83
CA GLU A 99 2.77 -24.01 -17.77
C GLU A 99 2.35 -23.60 -19.19
N ASP A 100 1.62 -22.50 -19.34
CA ASP A 100 1.22 -21.94 -20.63
C ASP A 100 2.31 -21.14 -21.37
N GLY A 101 3.51 -21.08 -20.80
CA GLY A 101 4.67 -20.35 -21.32
C GLY A 101 4.82 -18.91 -20.83
N GLY A 102 3.80 -18.33 -20.20
CA GLY A 102 3.85 -16.99 -19.64
C GLY A 102 4.80 -16.89 -18.45
N THR A 103 5.32 -15.70 -18.21
CA THR A 103 6.24 -15.41 -17.09
C THR A 103 5.80 -14.16 -16.33
N LEU A 104 5.62 -14.26 -15.02
CA LEU A 104 5.45 -13.13 -14.13
C LEU A 104 6.81 -12.76 -13.51
N VAL A 105 7.24 -11.52 -13.72
CA VAL A 105 8.53 -11.01 -13.25
C VAL A 105 8.32 -9.98 -12.15
N TYR A 106 9.04 -10.15 -11.04
CA TYR A 106 9.13 -9.12 -9.99
C TYR A 106 10.41 -8.31 -10.15
N GLU A 107 10.25 -7.00 -10.30
CA GLU A 107 11.35 -6.03 -10.42
C GLU A 107 11.36 -5.07 -9.22
N ASP A 108 12.57 -4.77 -8.70
CA ASP A 108 12.73 -3.77 -7.64
C ASP A 108 14.13 -3.16 -7.67
N VAL A 109 14.22 -1.92 -8.11
CA VAL A 109 15.49 -1.16 -8.20
C VAL A 109 16.18 -1.07 -6.84
N ARG A 110 15.40 -0.92 -5.75
CA ARG A 110 15.90 -0.75 -4.39
C ARG A 110 16.10 -2.04 -3.62
N LYS A 111 15.55 -3.14 -4.09
CA LYS A 111 15.63 -4.47 -3.45
C LYS A 111 15.07 -4.50 -2.02
N PHE A 112 14.04 -3.70 -1.73
CA PHE A 112 13.40 -3.64 -0.42
C PHE A 112 12.14 -4.49 -0.32
N GLY A 113 11.58 -4.89 -1.46
CA GLY A 113 10.42 -5.75 -1.51
C GLY A 113 10.66 -7.09 -0.84
N THR A 114 9.59 -7.70 -0.35
CA THR A 114 9.67 -8.98 0.37
C THR A 114 8.60 -9.93 -0.11
N MET A 115 8.93 -11.22 -0.11
CA MET A 115 8.01 -12.33 -0.38
C MET A 115 8.11 -13.35 0.75
N GLU A 116 6.97 -13.88 1.18
CA GLU A 116 6.88 -14.86 2.26
C GLU A 116 5.79 -15.86 1.93
N LEU A 117 6.09 -17.15 2.05
CA LEU A 117 5.17 -18.24 1.76
C LEU A 117 4.63 -18.81 3.06
N LEU A 118 3.32 -18.91 3.19
CA LEU A 118 2.65 -19.42 4.39
C LEU A 118 1.60 -20.47 4.05
N ALA A 119 1.27 -21.33 5.01
CA ALA A 119 0.04 -22.10 4.98
C ALA A 119 -1.16 -21.15 5.17
N PRO A 120 -2.30 -21.38 4.50
CA PRO A 120 -3.47 -20.47 4.52
C PRO A 120 -4.00 -20.20 5.94
N ASP A 121 -3.99 -21.18 6.81
CA ASP A 121 -4.44 -21.10 8.21
C ASP A 121 -3.56 -20.20 9.11
N LEU A 122 -2.33 -19.88 8.67
CA LEU A 122 -1.42 -18.99 9.39
C LEU A 122 -1.58 -17.51 9.00
N LEU A 123 -2.42 -17.19 8.02
CA LEU A 123 -2.52 -15.84 7.47
C LEU A 123 -2.97 -14.81 8.51
N ASP A 124 -3.98 -15.13 9.31
CA ASP A 124 -4.48 -14.23 10.35
C ASP A 124 -3.43 -14.00 11.44
N ALA A 125 -2.80 -15.08 11.91
CA ALA A 125 -1.72 -14.99 12.91
C ALA A 125 -0.55 -14.16 12.40
N TYR A 126 -0.23 -14.25 11.12
CA TYR A 126 0.80 -13.44 10.48
C TYR A 126 0.49 -11.94 10.58
N PHE A 127 -0.71 -11.49 10.17
CA PHE A 127 -1.07 -10.09 10.23
C PHE A 127 -1.25 -9.56 11.66
N ILE A 128 -1.70 -10.38 12.59
CA ILE A 128 -1.72 -10.08 14.03
C ILE A 128 -0.28 -9.83 14.51
N SER A 129 0.69 -10.68 14.14
CA SER A 129 2.10 -10.50 14.52
C SER A 129 2.73 -9.20 13.96
N LYS A 130 2.27 -8.74 12.78
CA LYS A 130 2.66 -7.46 12.19
C LYS A 130 1.95 -6.27 12.84
N LYS A 131 1.00 -6.49 13.77
CA LYS A 131 0.14 -5.46 14.39
C LYS A 131 -0.54 -4.59 13.34
N LEU A 132 -0.97 -5.20 12.24
CA LEU A 132 -1.62 -4.49 11.16
C LEU A 132 -3.05 -4.15 11.56
N GLY A 133 -3.40 -2.86 11.53
CA GLY A 133 -4.73 -2.34 11.84
C GLY A 133 -5.80 -2.81 10.85
N PRO A 134 -7.08 -2.45 11.07
CA PRO A 134 -8.19 -2.81 10.19
C PRO A 134 -8.02 -2.27 8.77
N GLU A 135 -8.74 -2.85 7.82
CA GLU A 135 -8.94 -2.25 6.50
C GLU A 135 -9.75 -0.94 6.63
N PRO A 136 -9.47 0.06 5.79
CA PRO A 136 -10.20 1.34 5.80
C PRO A 136 -11.57 1.21 5.12
N SER A 137 -12.47 0.49 5.76
CA SER A 137 -13.85 0.28 5.30
C SER A 137 -14.84 0.61 6.42
N GLU A 138 -16.09 0.90 6.07
CA GLU A 138 -17.15 1.14 7.06
C GLU A 138 -17.40 -0.07 7.97
N GLN A 139 -17.10 -1.28 7.48
CA GLN A 139 -17.32 -2.53 8.21
C GLN A 139 -16.20 -2.85 9.20
N ASP A 140 -14.94 -2.57 8.82
CA ASP A 140 -13.78 -3.02 9.59
C ASP A 140 -13.15 -1.91 10.44
N PHE A 141 -13.27 -0.64 10.01
CA PHE A 141 -12.64 0.49 10.68
C PHE A 141 -13.60 1.15 11.68
N ASP A 142 -13.64 0.59 12.92
CA ASP A 142 -14.53 1.07 13.98
C ASP A 142 -14.10 2.42 14.55
N LEU A 143 -14.98 3.42 14.49
CA LEU A 143 -14.75 4.79 14.95
C LEU A 143 -14.45 4.86 16.46
N GLN A 144 -15.12 4.05 17.30
CA GLN A 144 -14.94 4.11 18.74
C GLN A 144 -13.60 3.53 19.16
N VAL A 145 -13.20 2.41 18.53
CA VAL A 145 -11.86 1.82 18.71
C VAL A 145 -10.79 2.80 18.26
N PHE A 146 -10.96 3.44 17.11
CA PHE A 146 -10.05 4.46 16.60
C PHE A 146 -9.91 5.65 17.54
N GLN A 147 -11.02 6.22 18.01
CA GLN A 147 -11.04 7.32 18.98
C GLN A 147 -10.35 6.93 20.31
N SER A 148 -10.62 5.75 20.82
CA SER A 148 -9.98 5.24 22.04
C SER A 148 -8.46 5.08 21.89
N ALA A 149 -7.99 4.66 20.71
CA ALA A 149 -6.56 4.53 20.45
C ALA A 149 -5.86 5.90 20.34
N LEU A 150 -6.50 6.87 19.67
CA LEU A 150 -5.96 8.22 19.52
C LEU A 150 -5.86 8.95 20.86
N SER A 151 -6.87 8.84 21.73
CA SER A 151 -6.92 9.51 23.03
C SER A 151 -5.76 9.13 23.99
N LYS A 152 -5.11 8.01 23.76
CA LYS A 152 -4.00 7.48 24.57
C LYS A 152 -2.61 7.86 24.05
N SER A 153 -2.51 8.60 22.92
CA SER A 153 -1.24 8.79 22.24
C SER A 153 -0.84 10.28 22.12
N LYS A 154 0.39 10.58 22.52
CA LYS A 154 1.03 11.88 22.31
C LYS A 154 1.68 12.04 20.93
N LYS A 155 1.70 10.98 20.12
CA LYS A 155 2.29 11.03 18.77
C LYS A 155 1.56 12.08 17.93
N PRO A 156 2.28 12.82 17.05
CA PRO A 156 1.64 13.61 16.00
C PRO A 156 0.67 12.74 15.19
N ILE A 157 -0.51 13.25 14.90
CA ILE A 157 -1.57 12.46 14.21
C ILE A 157 -1.08 11.85 12.89
N LYS A 158 -0.34 12.60 12.07
CA LYS A 158 0.23 12.04 10.85
C LYS A 158 1.12 10.84 11.12
N SER A 159 2.04 10.95 12.07
CA SER A 159 2.97 9.86 12.41
C SER A 159 2.22 8.63 12.95
N HIS A 160 1.15 8.85 13.70
CA HIS A 160 0.33 7.79 14.27
C HIS A 160 -0.46 7.04 13.18
N LEU A 161 -1.04 7.75 12.22
CA LEU A 161 -1.72 7.14 11.07
C LEU A 161 -0.76 6.33 10.16
N LEU A 162 0.50 6.77 10.06
CA LEU A 162 1.51 6.08 9.27
C LEU A 162 2.01 4.76 9.88
N ASP A 163 1.79 4.53 11.17
CA ASP A 163 2.22 3.31 11.88
C ASP A 163 1.54 2.03 11.38
N GLN A 164 0.51 2.12 10.59
CA GLN A 164 -0.32 1.00 10.08
C GLN A 164 -1.06 0.22 11.19
N THR A 165 -1.00 0.63 12.44
CA THR A 165 -1.64 -0.05 13.58
C THR A 165 -3.07 0.42 13.84
N LEU A 166 -3.35 1.69 13.53
CA LEU A 166 -4.68 2.29 13.69
C LEU A 166 -5.61 1.90 12.53
N VAL A 167 -5.08 1.96 11.33
CA VAL A 167 -5.72 1.62 10.06
C VAL A 167 -4.64 1.24 9.07
N ALA A 168 -4.88 0.21 8.29
CA ALA A 168 -3.93 -0.22 7.27
C ALA A 168 -4.04 0.62 5.99
N GLY A 169 -2.95 0.72 5.24
CA GLY A 169 -2.99 1.22 3.88
C GLY A 169 -2.55 2.66 3.66
N LEU A 170 -2.69 3.56 4.65
CA LEU A 170 -2.23 4.94 4.53
C LEU A 170 -0.70 5.01 4.44
N GLY A 171 -0.21 5.81 3.50
CA GLY A 171 1.19 6.22 3.41
C GLY A 171 1.32 7.73 3.35
N ASN A 172 2.46 8.23 2.87
CA ASN A 172 2.78 9.65 2.95
C ASN A 172 1.92 10.55 2.05
N ILE A 173 1.40 9.97 0.95
CA ILE A 173 0.53 10.68 0.01
C ILE A 173 -0.84 10.88 0.65
N TYR A 174 -1.50 9.77 0.90
CA TYR A 174 -2.91 9.82 1.31
C TYR A 174 -3.11 10.31 2.73
N VAL A 175 -2.13 10.19 3.63
CA VAL A 175 -2.24 10.78 4.97
C VAL A 175 -2.28 12.31 4.92
N ASP A 176 -1.51 12.96 4.02
CA ASP A 176 -1.56 14.41 3.87
C ASP A 176 -2.92 14.86 3.30
N GLU A 177 -3.44 14.12 2.31
CA GLU A 177 -4.75 14.37 1.72
C GLU A 177 -5.91 14.19 2.71
N VAL A 178 -5.88 13.12 3.51
CA VAL A 178 -6.85 12.86 4.59
C VAL A 178 -6.87 14.00 5.60
N LEU A 179 -5.70 14.39 6.10
CA LEU A 179 -5.60 15.45 7.11
C LEU A 179 -6.00 16.82 6.57
N TRP A 180 -5.73 17.11 5.28
CA TRP A 180 -6.22 18.33 4.65
C TRP A 180 -7.75 18.34 4.53
N ARG A 181 -8.34 17.21 4.11
CA ARG A 181 -9.82 17.10 4.03
C ARG A 181 -10.48 17.22 5.39
N ALA A 182 -9.90 16.59 6.41
CA ALA A 182 -10.36 16.68 7.80
C ALA A 182 -10.03 18.02 8.49
N GLN A 183 -9.27 18.92 7.86
CA GLN A 183 -8.84 20.22 8.39
C GLN A 183 -8.03 20.10 9.69
N VAL A 184 -7.26 19.03 9.84
CA VAL A 184 -6.44 18.78 11.03
C VAL A 184 -4.97 18.96 10.71
N HIS A 185 -4.25 19.75 11.53
CA HIS A 185 -2.81 19.97 11.35
C HIS A 185 -2.04 18.66 11.62
N PRO A 186 -1.12 18.24 10.72
CA PRO A 186 -0.44 16.94 10.80
C PRO A 186 0.41 16.73 12.05
N ALA A 187 0.90 17.81 12.68
CA ALA A 187 1.74 17.76 13.88
C ALA A 187 0.95 17.81 15.20
N ARG A 188 -0.38 17.90 15.18
CA ARG A 188 -1.18 17.88 16.42
C ARG A 188 -1.02 16.54 17.14
N PRO A 189 -0.83 16.54 18.46
CA PRO A 189 -0.82 15.30 19.23
C PRO A 189 -2.18 14.59 19.14
N SER A 190 -2.18 13.29 18.87
CA SER A 190 -3.41 12.52 18.63
C SER A 190 -4.43 12.67 19.77
N GLN A 191 -3.97 12.70 21.01
CA GLN A 191 -4.83 12.83 22.22
C GLN A 191 -5.52 14.18 22.37
N THR A 192 -5.12 15.22 21.61
CA THR A 192 -5.71 16.57 21.68
C THR A 192 -6.82 16.78 20.66
N LEU A 193 -7.09 15.79 19.83
CA LEU A 193 -8.13 15.88 18.81
C LEU A 193 -9.52 15.80 19.45
N THR A 194 -10.43 16.64 19.00
CA THR A 194 -11.84 16.59 19.36
C THR A 194 -12.53 15.37 18.72
N ALA A 195 -13.67 14.96 19.28
CA ALA A 195 -14.46 13.87 18.69
C ALA A 195 -14.86 14.16 17.24
N ALA A 196 -15.20 15.40 16.91
CA ALA A 196 -15.54 15.81 15.54
C ALA A 196 -14.37 15.66 14.58
N GLU A 197 -13.14 16.05 14.99
CA GLU A 197 -11.93 15.89 14.19
C GLU A 197 -11.56 14.42 13.99
N VAL A 198 -11.73 13.59 15.02
CA VAL A 198 -11.49 12.14 14.95
C VAL A 198 -12.47 11.50 13.95
N THR A 199 -13.76 11.85 14.02
CA THR A 199 -14.77 11.40 13.05
C THR A 199 -14.41 11.84 11.65
N ALA A 200 -14.02 13.11 11.45
CA ALA A 200 -13.61 13.61 10.15
C ALA A 200 -12.39 12.86 9.58
N ILE A 201 -11.38 12.56 10.39
CA ILE A 201 -10.22 11.78 9.95
C ILE A 201 -10.63 10.36 9.56
N HIS A 202 -11.47 9.71 10.37
CA HIS A 202 -12.01 8.37 10.11
C HIS A 202 -12.72 8.34 8.76
N ASP A 203 -13.72 9.19 8.56
CA ASP A 203 -14.54 9.21 7.33
C ASP A 203 -13.72 9.60 6.10
N GLN A 204 -12.80 10.59 6.25
CA GLN A 204 -11.93 10.98 5.15
C GLN A 204 -10.89 9.91 4.81
N THR A 205 -10.47 9.07 5.77
CA THR A 205 -9.59 7.92 5.49
C THR A 205 -10.27 6.95 4.54
N ILE A 206 -11.51 6.58 4.81
CA ILE A 206 -12.31 5.68 3.97
C ILE A 206 -12.55 6.33 2.60
N ALA A 207 -13.02 7.59 2.58
CA ALA A 207 -13.37 8.29 1.35
C ALA A 207 -12.17 8.52 0.41
N VAL A 208 -11.05 8.99 0.94
CA VAL A 208 -9.83 9.27 0.15
C VAL A 208 -9.25 8.00 -0.45
N LEU A 209 -9.12 6.93 0.36
CA LEU A 209 -8.56 5.67 -0.13
C LEU A 209 -9.52 4.99 -1.11
N GLY A 210 -10.84 5.05 -0.89
CA GLY A 210 -11.84 4.56 -1.84
C GLY A 210 -11.76 5.29 -3.18
N GLN A 211 -11.74 6.63 -3.17
CA GLN A 211 -11.56 7.43 -4.37
C GLN A 211 -10.25 7.11 -5.10
N ALA A 212 -9.18 6.94 -4.35
CA ALA A 212 -7.88 6.64 -4.93
C ALA A 212 -7.85 5.24 -5.60
N VAL A 213 -8.54 4.25 -5.03
CA VAL A 213 -8.71 2.93 -5.65
C VAL A 213 -9.49 3.04 -6.98
N GLU A 214 -10.57 3.82 -7.02
CA GLU A 214 -11.36 4.05 -8.25
C GLU A 214 -10.53 4.73 -9.34
N LYS A 215 -9.59 5.60 -8.97
CA LYS A 215 -8.69 6.32 -9.89
C LYS A 215 -7.41 5.55 -10.26
N GLY A 216 -7.28 4.30 -9.82
CA GLY A 216 -6.11 3.46 -10.12
C GLY A 216 -4.85 3.85 -9.36
N GLY A 217 -4.97 4.58 -8.24
CA GLY A 217 -3.85 5.09 -7.46
C GLY A 217 -3.17 6.30 -8.07
N SER A 218 -2.06 6.72 -7.47
CA SER A 218 -1.26 7.86 -7.90
C SER A 218 0.00 7.41 -8.63
N THR A 219 0.20 7.85 -9.86
CA THR A 219 1.47 7.71 -10.56
C THR A 219 2.37 8.88 -10.21
N ILE A 220 3.19 8.69 -9.17
CA ILE A 220 4.23 9.63 -8.79
C ILE A 220 5.57 8.97 -9.06
N ARG A 221 6.33 9.52 -10.00
CA ARG A 221 7.64 9.05 -10.49
C ARG A 221 7.57 7.78 -11.35
N THR A 222 7.55 6.59 -10.73
CA THR A 222 7.81 5.33 -11.44
C THR A 222 6.72 4.28 -11.25
N TYR A 223 5.62 4.60 -10.55
CA TYR A 223 4.54 3.63 -10.37
C TYR A 223 3.81 3.43 -11.71
N THR A 224 3.59 2.18 -12.07
CA THR A 224 2.68 1.72 -13.13
C THR A 224 1.95 0.48 -12.64
N ASN A 225 0.75 0.22 -13.14
CA ASN A 225 0.03 -1.02 -12.84
C ASN A 225 0.66 -2.24 -13.57
N ALA A 226 0.09 -3.42 -13.40
CA ALA A 226 0.59 -4.65 -14.02
C ALA A 226 0.53 -4.64 -15.57
N PHE A 227 -0.22 -3.72 -16.17
CA PHE A 227 -0.30 -3.48 -17.62
C PHE A 227 0.63 -2.36 -18.11
N GLY A 228 1.38 -1.72 -17.20
CA GLY A 228 2.23 -0.56 -17.53
C GLY A 228 1.46 0.76 -17.64
N GLU A 229 0.20 0.82 -17.22
CA GLU A 229 -0.63 2.03 -17.28
C GLU A 229 -0.48 2.87 -16.01
N ASP A 230 -0.68 4.17 -16.15
CA ASP A 230 -0.61 5.13 -15.05
C ASP A 230 -1.97 5.28 -14.34
N GLY A 231 -1.93 5.45 -13.01
CA GLY A 231 -3.08 5.93 -12.26
C GLY A 231 -3.35 7.41 -12.51
N THR A 232 -4.51 7.91 -12.13
CA THR A 232 -4.93 9.32 -12.34
C THR A 232 -5.18 10.07 -11.04
N MET A 233 -4.98 9.46 -9.88
CA MET A 233 -5.28 10.10 -8.59
C MET A 233 -4.40 11.32 -8.29
N GLN A 234 -3.20 11.43 -8.87
CA GLN A 234 -2.33 12.61 -8.72
C GLN A 234 -2.99 13.91 -9.18
N ASP A 235 -3.92 13.85 -10.12
CA ASP A 235 -4.64 15.04 -10.63
C ASP A 235 -5.65 15.57 -9.60
N PHE A 236 -5.99 14.75 -8.61
CA PHE A 236 -6.97 15.07 -7.56
C PHE A 236 -6.34 15.43 -6.20
N HIS A 237 -5.00 15.38 -6.09
CA HIS A 237 -4.32 15.80 -4.86
C HIS A 237 -4.59 17.27 -4.57
N GLN A 238 -4.76 17.59 -3.30
CA GLN A 238 -5.03 18.94 -2.83
C GLN A 238 -3.81 19.59 -2.18
N VAL A 239 -2.97 18.80 -1.51
CA VAL A 239 -1.79 19.32 -0.81
C VAL A 239 -0.51 18.55 -1.12
N TYR A 240 -0.61 17.23 -1.38
CA TYR A 240 0.59 16.44 -1.60
C TYR A 240 1.33 16.89 -2.86
N ASP A 241 2.63 17.19 -2.70
CA ASP A 241 3.55 17.72 -3.73
C ASP A 241 3.13 19.07 -4.33
N LYS A 242 2.29 19.86 -3.60
CA LYS A 242 1.80 21.19 -3.99
C LYS A 242 2.37 22.33 -3.13
N ALA A 243 3.49 22.13 -2.46
CA ALA A 243 4.15 23.20 -1.71
C ALA A 243 4.44 24.41 -2.60
N GLY A 244 4.10 25.62 -2.13
CA GLY A 244 4.22 26.85 -2.88
C GLY A 244 3.05 27.19 -3.81
N GLN A 245 2.07 26.29 -3.96
CA GLN A 245 0.84 26.54 -4.70
C GLN A 245 -0.28 27.00 -3.77
N GLU A 246 -1.31 27.62 -4.33
CA GLU A 246 -2.49 28.05 -3.58
C GLU A 246 -3.36 26.86 -3.16
N CYS A 247 -3.84 26.89 -1.92
CA CYS A 247 -4.84 25.97 -1.43
C CYS A 247 -6.17 26.17 -2.16
N SER A 248 -6.72 25.10 -2.74
CA SER A 248 -7.99 25.15 -3.49
C SER A 248 -9.20 25.61 -2.65
N ARG A 249 -9.10 25.52 -1.30
CA ARG A 249 -10.17 25.91 -0.38
C ARG A 249 -10.11 27.39 0.05
N CYS A 250 -8.91 27.95 0.23
CA CYS A 250 -8.75 29.27 0.85
C CYS A 250 -7.66 30.16 0.24
N ALA A 251 -7.05 29.74 -0.85
CA ALA A 251 -5.97 30.42 -1.58
C ALA A 251 -4.67 30.68 -0.77
N THR A 252 -4.59 30.26 0.51
CA THR A 252 -3.34 30.33 1.28
C THR A 252 -2.31 29.38 0.70
N ILE A 253 -1.05 29.78 0.67
CA ILE A 253 0.04 28.98 0.12
C ILE A 253 0.24 27.70 0.94
N ILE A 254 0.27 26.56 0.27
CA ILE A 254 0.55 25.24 0.86
C ILE A 254 2.00 25.19 1.31
N GLU A 255 2.21 24.78 2.54
CA GLU A 255 3.52 24.64 3.16
C GLU A 255 4.00 23.18 3.14
N LYS A 256 5.33 23.04 3.25
CA LYS A 256 6.00 21.75 3.44
C LYS A 256 6.91 21.81 4.63
N ILE A 257 6.72 20.90 5.58
CA ILE A 257 7.58 20.72 6.74
C ILE A 257 8.15 19.30 6.79
N GLN A 258 9.15 19.11 7.66
CA GLN A 258 9.66 17.78 8.01
C GLN A 258 9.01 17.33 9.32
N LEU A 259 8.29 16.20 9.29
CA LEU A 259 7.65 15.63 10.47
C LEU A 259 7.91 14.12 10.54
N GLY A 260 8.50 13.65 11.63
CA GLY A 260 8.81 12.22 11.80
C GLY A 260 9.67 11.62 10.69
N GLY A 261 10.61 12.39 10.12
CA GLY A 261 11.45 11.96 9.00
C GLY A 261 10.74 11.94 7.64
N ARG A 262 9.52 12.50 7.54
CA ARG A 262 8.71 12.54 6.32
C ARG A 262 8.40 13.98 5.89
N GLY A 263 8.53 14.27 4.59
CA GLY A 263 8.00 15.49 4.01
C GLY A 263 6.48 15.53 4.19
N THR A 264 5.94 16.62 4.68
CA THR A 264 4.55 16.76 5.09
C THR A 264 3.99 18.05 4.49
N HIS A 265 2.94 17.91 3.68
CA HIS A 265 2.31 19.03 2.99
C HIS A 265 0.97 19.36 3.67
N PHE A 266 0.70 20.63 3.89
CA PHE A 266 -0.55 21.07 4.51
C PHE A 266 -0.85 22.55 4.20
N CYS A 267 -2.11 22.96 4.39
CA CYS A 267 -2.50 24.36 4.32
C CYS A 267 -2.51 24.96 5.73
N PRO A 268 -1.67 25.98 6.04
CA PRO A 268 -1.56 26.52 7.41
C PRO A 268 -2.83 27.27 7.88
N ASN A 269 -3.67 27.73 6.97
CA ASN A 269 -4.94 28.37 7.31
C ASN A 269 -6.08 27.37 7.54
N CYS A 270 -6.21 26.34 6.67
CA CYS A 270 -7.26 25.32 6.84
C CYS A 270 -6.95 24.32 7.96
N GLN A 271 -5.67 24.05 8.22
CA GLN A 271 -5.18 23.05 9.17
C GLN A 271 -4.40 23.76 10.27
N ARG A 272 -5.10 24.43 11.19
CA ARG A 272 -4.47 25.17 12.29
C ARG A 272 -3.91 24.22 13.35
N ARG A 273 -2.86 24.64 14.02
CA ARG A 273 -2.15 23.81 15.01
C ARG A 273 -2.80 23.86 16.40
N ASP A 274 -3.49 24.91 16.72
CA ASP A 274 -4.15 25.27 17.97
C ASP A 274 -5.60 24.81 18.04
#